data_48c6903a236c40ade92c8e90f14ea32f
#
_entry.id   48c6903a236c40ade92c8e90f14ea32f
#
_cell.length_a   1.000
_cell.length_b   1.000
_cell.length_c   1.000
_cell.angle_alpha   90.00
_cell.angle_beta   90.00
_cell.angle_gamma   90.00
#
_symmetry.space_group_name_H-M   'P 1'
#
loop_
_entity.id
_entity.type
_entity.pdbx_description
1 polymer ?
#
loop_
_entity_poly.entity_id
_entity_poly.type
_entity_poly.pdbx_seq_one_letter_code
_entity_poly.pdbx_strand_id
1 'polypeptide(L)'
;MCWYTIEDAVDYVLTFEELLALFEAFDVNPFECEEENVNDASVFGRNFGASGGLTAAIKNYIADSGVEVDFKPIPTSGLDCKKTMMLAKVGKLPGNFIEGMMCEGGCINGAGVIAPPMRAKAAFTKINNGTTIKAVLKNRTLEEFEDVNLERMPSEDE
;
A
#
# COMPACT_ATOMS: atom_id res chain seq x y z
N MET A 1 -4.82 22.24 11.30
CA MET A 1 -5.06 20.89 10.76
C MET A 1 -5.61 21.10 9.36
N CYS A 2 -4.71 21.10 8.37
CA CYS A 2 -5.09 21.43 7.00
C CYS A 2 -5.82 20.25 6.37
N TRP A 3 -7.09 20.43 6.04
CA TRP A 3 -7.86 19.46 5.28
C TRP A 3 -7.61 19.77 3.81
N TYR A 4 -6.78 18.95 3.14
CA TYR A 4 -6.72 19.02 1.70
C TYR A 4 -8.05 18.51 1.16
N THR A 5 -8.80 19.37 0.52
CA THR A 5 -9.99 18.96 -0.22
C THR A 5 -9.52 18.25 -1.50
N ILE A 6 -10.05 17.08 -1.76
CA ILE A 6 -9.93 16.38 -3.05
C ILE A 6 -11.13 16.72 -3.94
N GLU A 7 -11.71 17.90 -3.72
CA GLU A 7 -12.83 18.39 -4.48
C GLU A 7 -12.49 18.41 -5.96
N ASP A 8 -13.33 17.86 -6.78
CA ASP A 8 -13.16 17.66 -8.23
C ASP A 8 -12.01 16.71 -8.67
N ALA A 9 -11.32 16.04 -7.75
CA ALA A 9 -10.24 15.10 -8.08
C ALA A 9 -10.72 13.64 -8.19
N VAL A 10 -11.89 13.30 -7.64
CA VAL A 10 -12.48 11.95 -7.64
C VAL A 10 -13.97 12.06 -7.93
N ASP A 11 -14.41 11.49 -9.06
CA ASP A 11 -15.82 11.51 -9.46
C ASP A 11 -16.63 10.42 -8.75
N TYR A 12 -16.11 9.20 -8.69
CA TYR A 12 -16.78 8.05 -8.10
C TYR A 12 -15.85 7.18 -7.29
N VAL A 13 -16.36 6.61 -6.21
CA VAL A 13 -15.69 5.58 -5.40
C VAL A 13 -16.54 4.33 -5.45
N LEU A 14 -15.97 3.23 -5.96
CA LEU A 14 -16.66 1.95 -6.15
C LEU A 14 -16.08 0.89 -5.23
N THR A 15 -16.92 0.04 -4.70
CA THR A 15 -16.55 -1.24 -4.11
C THR A 15 -16.28 -2.27 -5.21
N PHE A 16 -15.65 -3.39 -4.89
CA PHE A 16 -15.50 -4.48 -5.86
C PHE A 16 -16.84 -5.11 -6.27
N GLU A 17 -17.83 -5.07 -5.40
CA GLU A 17 -19.20 -5.52 -5.72
C GLU A 17 -19.85 -4.63 -6.79
N GLU A 18 -19.73 -3.32 -6.64
CA GLU A 18 -20.22 -2.35 -7.62
C GLU A 18 -19.46 -2.43 -8.92
N LEU A 19 -18.14 -2.66 -8.88
CA LEU A 19 -17.32 -2.87 -10.07
C LEU A 19 -17.76 -4.15 -10.83
N LEU A 20 -18.07 -5.24 -10.12
CA LEU A 20 -18.58 -6.46 -10.76
C LEU A 20 -19.95 -6.22 -11.40
N ALA A 21 -20.85 -5.49 -10.75
CA ALA A 21 -22.14 -5.12 -11.32
C ALA A 21 -21.97 -4.24 -12.58
N LEU A 22 -20.97 -3.36 -12.60
CA LEU A 22 -20.62 -2.57 -13.78
C LEU A 22 -20.14 -3.46 -14.93
N PHE A 23 -19.27 -4.44 -14.68
CA PHE A 23 -18.83 -5.40 -15.70
C PHE A 23 -20.01 -6.19 -16.27
N GLU A 24 -20.92 -6.65 -15.40
CA GLU A 24 -22.13 -7.35 -15.84
C GLU A 24 -23.03 -6.45 -16.71
N ALA A 25 -23.22 -5.17 -16.33
CA ALA A 25 -24.03 -4.21 -17.07
C ALA A 25 -23.46 -3.91 -18.48
N PHE A 26 -22.16 -4.00 -18.67
CA PHE A 26 -21.47 -3.79 -19.95
C PHE A 26 -21.14 -5.09 -20.68
N ASP A 27 -21.62 -6.24 -20.20
CA ASP A 27 -21.34 -7.57 -20.77
C ASP A 27 -19.83 -7.86 -20.90
N VAL A 28 -19.07 -7.41 -19.90
CA VAL A 28 -17.61 -7.63 -19.81
C VAL A 28 -17.31 -8.79 -18.87
N ASN A 29 -16.74 -9.87 -19.42
CA ASN A 29 -16.20 -10.96 -18.61
C ASN A 29 -14.69 -10.79 -18.44
N PRO A 30 -14.18 -10.39 -17.26
CA PRO A 30 -12.75 -10.17 -17.03
C PRO A 30 -11.88 -11.42 -17.27
N PHE A 31 -12.47 -12.63 -17.19
CA PHE A 31 -11.75 -13.89 -17.38
C PHE A 31 -11.59 -14.27 -18.86
N GLU A 32 -12.26 -13.56 -19.76
CA GLU A 32 -12.19 -13.73 -21.22
C GLU A 32 -11.40 -12.62 -21.91
N CYS A 33 -10.99 -11.59 -21.15
CA CYS A 33 -10.14 -10.54 -21.65
C CYS A 33 -8.70 -11.03 -21.86
N GLU A 34 -8.00 -10.42 -22.82
CA GLU A 34 -6.58 -10.68 -23.02
C GLU A 34 -5.78 -10.27 -21.77
N GLU A 35 -4.88 -11.17 -21.33
CA GLU A 35 -4.00 -10.87 -20.21
C GLU A 35 -2.83 -9.99 -20.66
N GLU A 36 -2.58 -8.90 -19.93
CA GLU A 36 -1.42 -8.06 -20.13
C GLU A 36 -0.43 -8.23 -18.98
N ASN A 37 0.87 -8.28 -19.31
CA ASN A 37 1.93 -8.38 -18.31
C ASN A 37 2.22 -7.00 -17.71
N VAL A 38 1.80 -6.79 -16.48
CA VAL A 38 2.11 -5.59 -15.71
C VAL A 38 3.29 -5.88 -14.77
N ASN A 39 4.51 -5.49 -15.19
CA ASN A 39 5.74 -5.73 -14.43
C ASN A 39 6.41 -4.43 -13.93
N ASP A 40 5.63 -3.38 -13.67
CA ASP A 40 6.12 -2.04 -13.36
C ASP A 40 6.39 -1.80 -11.87
N ALA A 41 6.10 -2.78 -11.02
CA ALA A 41 6.30 -2.65 -9.59
C ALA A 41 7.21 -3.73 -9.02
N SER A 42 8.03 -3.35 -8.05
CA SER A 42 8.81 -4.32 -7.28
C SER A 42 7.90 -5.18 -6.38
N VAL A 43 8.41 -6.33 -5.92
CA VAL A 43 7.72 -7.17 -4.94
C VAL A 43 7.36 -6.38 -3.68
N PHE A 44 8.18 -5.40 -3.30
CA PHE A 44 7.95 -4.55 -2.15
C PHE A 44 6.83 -3.53 -2.39
N GLY A 45 6.80 -2.88 -3.56
CA GLY A 45 5.70 -1.99 -3.93
C GLY A 45 4.36 -2.70 -3.98
N ARG A 46 4.32 -3.90 -4.56
CA ARG A 46 3.11 -4.73 -4.59
C ARG A 46 2.61 -5.13 -3.20
N ASN A 47 3.51 -5.23 -2.22
CA ASN A 47 3.16 -5.61 -0.85
C ASN A 47 2.53 -4.49 0.00
N PHE A 48 2.44 -3.27 -0.48
CA PHE A 48 1.85 -2.15 0.28
C PHE A 48 0.40 -2.38 0.70
N GLY A 49 -0.33 -3.23 -0.02
CA GLY A 49 -1.69 -3.63 0.36
C GLY A 49 -1.77 -4.53 1.59
N ALA A 50 -0.65 -5.09 2.06
CA ALA A 50 -0.57 -5.93 3.25
C ALA A 50 0.14 -5.20 4.40
N SER A 51 -0.31 -5.44 5.63
CA SER A 51 0.33 -4.90 6.83
C SER A 51 1.78 -5.40 6.93
N GLY A 52 2.71 -4.50 7.16
CA GLY A 52 4.16 -4.76 7.14
C GLY A 52 4.81 -4.57 5.76
N GLY A 53 4.03 -4.30 4.71
CA GLY A 53 4.54 -4.14 3.34
C GLY A 53 5.41 -2.91 3.17
N LEU A 54 4.98 -1.77 3.69
CA LEU A 54 5.77 -0.54 3.69
C LEU A 54 7.05 -0.71 4.53
N THR A 55 6.94 -1.31 5.70
CA THR A 55 8.09 -1.63 6.56
C THR A 55 9.12 -2.50 5.83
N ALA A 56 8.66 -3.50 5.09
CA ALA A 56 9.54 -4.37 4.31
C ALA A 56 10.25 -3.60 3.18
N ALA A 57 9.53 -2.70 2.51
CA ALA A 57 10.10 -1.85 1.46
C ALA A 57 11.19 -0.93 2.00
N ILE A 58 10.95 -0.26 3.13
CA ILE A 58 11.94 0.61 3.77
C ILE A 58 13.16 -0.19 4.22
N LYS A 59 12.98 -1.37 4.82
CA LYS A 59 14.10 -2.25 5.20
C LYS A 59 14.94 -2.66 4.00
N ASN A 60 14.30 -3.00 2.89
CA ASN A 60 15.02 -3.34 1.67
C ASN A 60 15.79 -2.13 1.11
N TYR A 61 15.16 -0.96 1.09
CA TYR A 61 15.83 0.28 0.67
C TYR A 61 17.07 0.59 1.52
N ILE A 62 16.96 0.52 2.85
CA ILE A 62 18.08 0.74 3.77
C ILE A 62 19.22 -0.25 3.50
N ALA A 63 18.88 -1.53 3.32
CA ALA A 63 19.88 -2.56 3.04
C ALA A 63 20.59 -2.36 1.70
N ASP A 64 19.86 -1.96 0.66
CA ASP A 64 20.40 -1.80 -0.69
C ASP A 64 21.14 -0.48 -0.88
N SER A 65 20.71 0.60 -0.20
CA SER A 65 21.33 1.93 -0.30
C SER A 65 22.58 2.10 0.57
N GLY A 66 22.77 1.21 1.55
CA GLY A 66 23.87 1.32 2.51
C GLY A 66 23.73 2.47 3.52
N VAL A 67 22.53 3.07 3.63
CA VAL A 67 22.25 4.13 4.60
C VAL A 67 22.23 3.54 6.02
N GLU A 68 23.05 4.07 6.91
CA GLU A 68 23.02 3.70 8.32
C GLU A 68 21.94 4.48 9.06
N VAL A 69 20.90 3.79 9.48
CA VAL A 69 19.77 4.35 10.24
C VAL A 69 19.29 3.36 11.29
N ASP A 70 19.02 3.86 12.50
CA ASP A 70 18.37 3.06 13.55
C ASP A 70 16.87 2.91 13.25
N PHE A 71 16.51 1.95 12.41
CA PHE A 71 15.15 1.70 11.96
C PHE A 71 14.50 0.59 12.77
N LYS A 72 13.58 0.97 13.68
CA LYS A 72 12.81 0.06 14.54
C LYS A 72 11.32 0.17 14.24
N PRO A 73 10.85 -0.49 13.18
CA PRO A 73 9.45 -0.38 12.77
C PRO A 73 8.50 -1.18 13.64
N ILE A 74 7.29 -0.65 13.75
CA ILE A 74 6.14 -1.24 14.43
C ILE A 74 4.99 -1.33 13.42
N PRO A 75 4.91 -2.39 12.61
CA PRO A 75 3.74 -2.62 11.77
C PRO A 75 2.56 -2.99 12.66
N THR A 76 1.43 -2.31 12.45
CA THR A 76 0.23 -2.50 13.24
C THR A 76 -1.01 -2.41 12.35
N SER A 77 -2.06 -3.17 12.66
CA SER A 77 -3.30 -3.15 11.89
C SER A 77 -4.53 -3.41 12.77
N GLY A 78 -5.68 -2.99 12.28
CA GLY A 78 -6.95 -3.20 12.96
C GLY A 78 -6.96 -2.64 14.39
N LEU A 79 -7.41 -3.43 15.34
CA LEU A 79 -7.55 -3.04 16.75
C LEU A 79 -6.20 -2.73 17.45
N ASP A 80 -5.11 -3.32 16.97
CA ASP A 80 -3.77 -3.07 17.53
C ASP A 80 -3.28 -1.64 17.25
N CYS A 81 -3.79 -0.97 16.24
CA CYS A 81 -3.50 0.45 15.98
C CYS A 81 -3.81 1.31 17.19
N LYS A 82 -4.96 1.10 17.83
CA LYS A 82 -5.36 1.86 19.02
C LYS A 82 -4.37 1.67 20.16
N LYS A 83 -3.95 0.43 20.41
CA LYS A 83 -2.95 0.10 21.45
C LYS A 83 -1.61 0.75 21.15
N THR A 84 -1.15 0.65 19.91
CA THR A 84 0.11 1.27 19.46
C THR A 84 0.08 2.78 19.65
N MET A 85 -1.01 3.44 19.26
CA MET A 85 -1.17 4.89 19.46
C MET A 85 -1.23 5.30 20.93
N MET A 86 -1.81 4.47 21.81
CA MET A 86 -1.80 4.71 23.25
C MET A 86 -0.38 4.62 23.81
N LEU A 87 0.42 3.65 23.36
CA LEU A 87 1.84 3.53 23.75
C LEU A 87 2.67 4.72 23.23
N ALA A 88 2.39 5.18 22.01
CA ALA A 88 3.00 6.38 21.46
C ALA A 88 2.75 7.61 22.33
N LYS A 89 1.48 7.82 22.70
CA LYS A 89 1.06 8.96 23.54
C LYS A 89 1.79 9.04 24.90
N VAL A 90 2.14 7.90 25.46
CA VAL A 90 2.84 7.83 26.76
C VAL A 90 4.36 7.63 26.61
N GLY A 91 4.91 7.74 25.40
CA GLY A 91 6.34 7.60 25.13
C GLY A 91 6.91 6.20 25.36
N LYS A 92 6.08 5.15 25.29
CA LYS A 92 6.46 3.75 25.55
C LYS A 92 6.46 2.88 24.30
N LEU A 93 6.65 3.49 23.12
CA LEU A 93 6.80 2.72 21.90
C LEU A 93 8.10 1.90 21.93
N PRO A 94 8.06 0.62 21.50
CA PRO A 94 9.27 -0.20 21.39
C PRO A 94 10.11 0.12 20.14
N GLY A 95 9.70 1.08 19.31
CA GLY A 95 10.37 1.47 18.07
C GLY A 95 10.19 2.95 17.75
N ASN A 96 10.67 3.35 16.57
CA ASN A 96 10.71 4.75 16.12
C ASN A 96 9.94 5.02 14.82
N PHE A 97 9.30 3.99 14.25
CA PHE A 97 8.48 4.11 13.05
C PHE A 97 7.21 3.28 13.19
N ILE A 98 6.05 3.87 12.96
CA ILE A 98 4.76 3.17 12.98
C ILE A 98 4.23 3.06 11.56
N GLU A 99 4.00 1.83 11.11
CA GLU A 99 3.17 1.55 9.93
C GLU A 99 1.77 1.16 10.43
N GLY A 100 0.77 2.02 10.22
CA GLY A 100 -0.59 1.81 10.69
C GLY A 100 -1.56 1.52 9.55
N MET A 101 -2.33 0.43 9.65
CA MET A 101 -3.42 0.11 8.73
C MET A 101 -4.71 -0.13 9.51
N MET A 102 -5.80 0.55 9.12
CA MET A 102 -7.09 0.41 9.82
C MET A 102 -7.72 -0.98 9.66
N CYS A 103 -7.55 -1.62 8.51
CA CYS A 103 -8.05 -2.96 8.26
C CYS A 103 -7.09 -4.01 8.81
N GLU A 104 -7.60 -5.03 9.46
CA GLU A 104 -6.77 -6.13 10.00
C GLU A 104 -6.05 -6.87 8.87
N GLY A 105 -4.73 -6.94 8.94
CA GLY A 105 -3.90 -7.54 7.89
C GLY A 105 -3.63 -6.65 6.69
N GLY A 106 -4.22 -5.45 6.62
CA GLY A 106 -4.04 -4.48 5.55
C GLY A 106 -5.22 -4.36 4.59
N CYS A 107 -5.02 -3.64 3.50
CA CYS A 107 -6.06 -3.34 2.49
C CYS A 107 -6.61 -4.60 1.80
N ILE A 108 -5.85 -5.70 1.79
CA ILE A 108 -6.32 -7.00 1.28
C ILE A 108 -7.52 -7.57 2.04
N ASN A 109 -7.85 -6.99 3.18
CA ASN A 109 -9.02 -7.30 4.01
C ASN A 109 -9.85 -6.03 4.28
N GLY A 110 -9.84 -5.10 3.34
CA GLY A 110 -10.54 -3.81 3.44
C GLY A 110 -12.04 -3.93 3.27
N ALA A 111 -12.77 -2.86 3.60
CA ALA A 111 -14.23 -2.81 3.61
C ALA A 111 -14.88 -3.04 2.22
N GLY A 112 -14.17 -2.73 1.13
CA GLY A 112 -14.67 -2.93 -0.25
C GLY A 112 -14.29 -4.29 -0.85
N VAL A 113 -13.61 -5.18 -0.11
CA VAL A 113 -13.11 -6.47 -0.62
C VAL A 113 -14.19 -7.53 -0.49
N ILE A 114 -14.44 -8.26 -1.57
CA ILE A 114 -15.41 -9.38 -1.61
C ILE A 114 -14.74 -10.75 -1.48
N ALA A 115 -13.43 -10.83 -1.73
CA ALA A 115 -12.70 -12.09 -1.60
C ALA A 115 -12.42 -12.42 -0.13
N PRO A 116 -12.58 -13.69 0.30
CA PRO A 116 -12.18 -14.09 1.64
C PRO A 116 -10.69 -13.78 1.89
N PRO A 117 -10.30 -13.26 3.07
CA PRO A 117 -8.93 -12.81 3.35
C PRO A 117 -7.85 -13.84 3.04
N MET A 118 -8.11 -15.11 3.30
CA MET A 118 -7.16 -16.21 2.99
C MET A 118 -6.94 -16.36 1.48
N ARG A 119 -7.98 -16.22 0.66
CA ARG A 119 -7.87 -16.29 -0.80
C ARG A 119 -7.14 -15.08 -1.35
N ALA A 120 -7.47 -13.89 -0.85
CA ALA A 120 -6.79 -12.65 -1.21
C ALA A 120 -5.28 -12.75 -0.90
N LYS A 121 -4.92 -13.23 0.29
CA LYS A 121 -3.52 -13.44 0.69
C LYS A 121 -2.80 -14.45 -0.20
N ALA A 122 -3.45 -15.56 -0.56
CA ALA A 122 -2.87 -16.57 -1.45
C ALA A 122 -2.63 -16.01 -2.86
N ALA A 123 -3.59 -15.27 -3.43
CA ALA A 123 -3.46 -14.60 -4.72
C ALA A 123 -2.33 -13.55 -4.69
N PHE A 124 -2.25 -12.76 -3.64
CA PHE A 124 -1.19 -11.77 -3.42
C PHE A 124 0.19 -12.43 -3.39
N THR A 125 0.33 -13.53 -2.66
CA THR A 125 1.57 -14.32 -2.60
C THR A 125 1.96 -14.86 -3.98
N LYS A 126 0.98 -15.36 -4.76
CA LYS A 126 1.22 -15.87 -6.12
C LYS A 126 1.75 -14.76 -7.04
N ILE A 127 1.12 -13.59 -7.02
CA ILE A 127 1.55 -12.42 -7.81
C ILE A 127 2.97 -12.00 -7.42
N ASN A 128 3.27 -11.91 -6.13
CA ASN A 128 4.58 -11.53 -5.63
C ASN A 128 5.69 -12.53 -6.00
N ASN A 129 5.38 -13.81 -5.99
CA ASN A 129 6.32 -14.85 -6.43
C ASN A 129 6.65 -14.72 -7.92
N GLY A 130 5.67 -14.35 -8.74
CA GLY A 130 5.85 -14.10 -10.18
C GLY A 130 6.51 -12.75 -10.51
N THR A 131 6.58 -11.82 -9.57
CA THR A 131 7.18 -10.51 -9.80
C THR A 131 8.68 -10.62 -10.04
N THR A 132 9.19 -10.02 -11.10
CA THR A 132 10.61 -10.09 -11.50
C THR A 132 11.49 -9.11 -10.74
N ILE A 133 10.97 -7.93 -10.41
CA ILE A 133 11.70 -6.87 -9.70
C ILE A 133 11.73 -7.20 -8.20
N LYS A 134 12.87 -7.66 -7.69
CA LYS A 134 13.04 -8.17 -6.32
C LYS A 134 13.61 -7.15 -5.33
N ALA A 135 13.94 -5.94 -5.77
CA ALA A 135 14.47 -4.88 -4.91
C ALA A 135 13.82 -3.53 -5.26
N VAL A 136 13.69 -2.65 -4.26
CA VAL A 136 13.08 -1.32 -4.45
C VAL A 136 13.87 -0.51 -5.46
N LEU A 137 15.19 -0.41 -5.28
CA LEU A 137 16.08 0.39 -6.15
C LEU A 137 16.28 -0.18 -7.57
N LYS A 138 15.80 -1.41 -7.84
CA LYS A 138 15.82 -2.01 -9.17
C LYS A 138 14.57 -1.74 -10.00
N ASN A 139 13.65 -0.95 -9.47
CA ASN A 139 12.45 -0.57 -10.19
C ASN A 139 12.74 0.63 -11.10
N ARG A 140 12.78 0.39 -12.42
CA ARG A 140 13.08 1.43 -13.41
C ARG A 140 12.01 2.53 -13.48
N THR A 141 10.79 2.23 -13.09
CA THR A 141 9.72 3.24 -13.01
C THR A 141 10.08 4.38 -12.05
N LEU A 142 11.02 4.18 -11.11
CA LEU A 142 11.50 5.25 -10.24
C LEU A 142 12.25 6.35 -11.01
N GLU A 143 12.89 6.00 -12.13
CA GLU A 143 13.61 6.96 -12.99
C GLU A 143 12.67 8.02 -13.57
N GLU A 144 11.40 7.65 -13.80
CA GLU A 144 10.35 8.55 -14.30
C GLU A 144 9.91 9.61 -13.27
N PHE A 145 10.24 9.40 -12.01
CA PHE A 145 9.86 10.26 -10.89
C PHE A 145 11.04 11.03 -10.27
N GLU A 146 12.24 10.94 -10.83
CA GLU A 146 13.42 11.62 -10.27
C GLU A 146 13.25 13.14 -10.19
N ASP A 147 12.57 13.73 -11.17
CA ASP A 147 12.31 15.17 -11.24
C ASP A 147 10.99 15.59 -10.55
N VAL A 148 10.25 14.63 -9.97
CA VAL A 148 8.97 14.92 -9.32
C VAL A 148 9.18 15.26 -7.86
N ASN A 149 8.83 16.48 -7.47
CA ASN A 149 8.79 16.85 -6.05
C ASN A 149 7.63 16.14 -5.35
N LEU A 150 7.95 15.12 -4.55
CA LEU A 150 7.00 14.33 -3.76
C LEU A 150 6.75 14.95 -2.37
N GLU A 151 7.50 15.99 -1.97
CA GLU A 151 7.24 16.72 -0.73
C GLU A 151 6.07 17.66 -0.94
N ARG A 152 4.98 17.38 -0.27
CA ARG A 152 3.80 18.24 -0.25
C ARG A 152 3.83 19.09 1.01
N MET A 153 4.34 20.32 0.88
CA MET A 153 4.28 21.29 1.96
C MET A 153 2.90 21.97 1.98
N PRO A 154 2.33 22.25 3.15
CA PRO A 154 1.17 23.14 3.24
C PRO A 154 1.52 24.51 2.62
N SER A 155 0.61 25.07 1.83
CA SER A 155 0.78 26.47 1.39
C SER A 155 0.80 27.37 2.61
N GLU A 156 1.72 28.34 2.67
CA GLU A 156 1.83 29.29 3.78
C GLU A 156 0.61 30.25 3.88
N ASP A 157 -0.32 30.14 2.94
CA ASP A 157 -1.46 31.06 2.76
C ASP A 157 -2.81 30.48 3.27
N GLU A 158 -2.81 29.37 4.07
CA GLU A 158 -4.03 28.79 4.67
C GLU A 158 -3.95 28.72 6.21
#